data_ff5832aea7743a7cb109160e3dd478ba
#
_entry.id   ff5832aea7743a7cb109160e3dd478ba
#
_cell.length_a   1.000
_cell.length_b   1.000
_cell.length_c   1.000
_cell.angle_alpha   90.00
_cell.angle_beta   90.00
_cell.angle_gamma   90.00
#
_symmetry.space_group_name_H-M   'P 1'
#
loop_
_entity.id
_entity.type
_entity.pdbx_description
1 polymer ?
#
loop_
_entity_poly.entity_id
_entity_poly.type
_entity_poly.pdbx_seq_one_letter_code
_entity_poly.pdbx_strand_id
1 'polypeptide(L)'
;MFRAKLKDYYRSGYDRGHQVPAADAKWSQEAMDDTFKLSNMCPQVGDGFNRDYWAHFEDFCRRLTAHYPSVRIVTGPLYLPRRDPADGKWRVSYEVIGNPPNVAVPTHFYKVIFGEDGRVGGNVALGAFVLPNTPISNDKPLQDFEVPLEAVERASGLEFASKLPDARKKSLCKEVTCSIMVKEYKDRQRSFGQMAQSDRKQLPAPKNDVS
;
A
#
# COMPACT_ATOMS: atom_id res chain seq x y z
N MET A 1 26.80 -6.57 3.06
CA MET A 1 25.43 -6.49 2.54
C MET A 1 24.96 -5.05 2.67
N PHE A 2 24.55 -4.46 1.58
CA PHE A 2 23.99 -3.10 1.56
C PHE A 2 22.55 -3.17 2.06
N ARG A 3 22.25 -2.42 3.13
CA ARG A 3 20.90 -2.32 3.71
C ARG A 3 20.58 -0.85 3.94
N ALA A 4 19.32 -0.47 3.74
CA ALA A 4 18.82 0.84 4.11
C ALA A 4 19.05 1.10 5.61
N LYS A 5 19.39 2.33 5.95
CA LYS A 5 19.61 2.82 7.32
C LYS A 5 18.74 4.05 7.55
N LEU A 6 18.38 4.33 8.78
CA LEU A 6 17.62 5.54 9.14
C LEU A 6 18.29 6.83 8.65
N LYS A 7 19.62 6.87 8.67
CA LYS A 7 20.40 8.01 8.17
C LYS A 7 20.22 8.27 6.67
N ASP A 8 19.89 7.25 5.88
CA ASP A 8 19.70 7.41 4.43
C ASP A 8 18.46 8.25 4.11
N TYR A 9 17.47 8.24 4.99
CA TYR A 9 16.25 9.06 4.90
C TYR A 9 16.37 10.44 5.55
N TYR A 10 17.39 10.64 6.39
CA TYR A 10 17.55 11.91 7.13
C TYR A 10 17.80 13.05 6.16
N ARG A 11 16.94 14.07 6.18
CA ARG A 11 16.97 15.24 5.28
C ARG A 11 16.97 14.88 3.79
N SER A 12 16.44 13.74 3.41
CA SER A 12 16.34 13.31 2.01
C SER A 12 15.21 14.00 1.24
N GLY A 13 14.26 14.64 1.93
CA GLY A 13 13.02 15.15 1.32
C GLY A 13 11.92 14.09 1.17
N TYR A 14 12.20 12.83 1.52
CA TYR A 14 11.25 11.74 1.43
C TYR A 14 10.86 11.20 2.81
N ASP A 15 9.60 10.77 2.92
CA ASP A 15 9.12 10.00 4.05
C ASP A 15 9.59 8.54 3.96
N ARG A 16 9.65 7.88 5.11
CA ARG A 16 9.74 6.42 5.20
C ARG A 16 8.32 5.85 5.03
N GLY A 17 7.91 5.67 3.77
CA GLY A 17 6.57 5.21 3.44
C GLY A 17 6.43 3.70 3.62
N HIS A 18 5.39 3.29 4.34
CA HIS A 18 5.08 1.88 4.57
C HIS A 18 4.60 1.20 3.29
N GLN A 19 5.01 -0.06 3.09
CA GLN A 19 4.38 -0.94 2.12
C GLN A 19 3.15 -1.62 2.76
N VAL A 20 3.34 -2.34 3.85
CA VAL A 20 2.25 -2.80 4.71
C VAL A 20 2.00 -1.74 5.78
N PRO A 21 0.82 -1.11 5.81
CA PRO A 21 0.51 -0.05 6.76
C PRO A 21 0.45 -0.57 8.21
N ALA A 22 0.94 0.21 9.18
CA ALA A 22 0.82 -0.12 10.60
C ALA A 22 -0.66 -0.31 11.03
N ALA A 23 -1.59 0.39 10.37
CA ALA A 23 -3.02 0.26 10.62
C ALA A 23 -3.58 -1.13 10.29
N ASP A 24 -2.92 -1.89 9.41
CA ASP A 24 -3.34 -3.22 9.00
C ASP A 24 -2.76 -4.32 9.91
N ALA A 25 -1.87 -3.98 10.85
CA ALA A 25 -1.16 -4.92 11.73
C ALA A 25 -1.49 -4.72 13.22
N LYS A 26 -2.73 -4.36 13.55
CA LYS A 26 -3.15 -4.00 14.91
C LYS A 26 -3.48 -5.17 15.82
N TRP A 27 -3.42 -6.40 15.33
CA TRP A 27 -3.75 -7.59 16.15
C TRP A 27 -2.73 -7.88 17.26
N SER A 28 -1.50 -7.35 17.15
CA SER A 28 -0.50 -7.36 18.22
C SER A 28 0.46 -6.18 18.12
N GLN A 29 1.07 -5.78 19.24
CA GLN A 29 2.09 -4.74 19.27
C GLN A 29 3.31 -5.16 18.42
N GLU A 30 3.74 -6.41 18.53
CA GLU A 30 4.86 -6.96 17.77
C GLU A 30 4.62 -6.86 16.25
N ALA A 31 3.44 -7.28 15.77
CA ALA A 31 3.09 -7.17 14.36
C ALA A 31 3.09 -5.72 13.88
N MET A 32 2.60 -4.79 14.69
CA MET A 32 2.64 -3.36 14.38
C MET A 32 4.08 -2.86 14.32
N ASP A 33 4.92 -3.19 15.31
CA ASP A 33 6.33 -2.77 15.37
C ASP A 33 7.12 -3.30 14.17
N ASP A 34 6.80 -4.50 13.70
CA ASP A 34 7.41 -5.10 12.52
C ASP A 34 7.16 -4.29 11.24
N THR A 35 6.05 -3.57 11.15
CA THR A 35 5.78 -2.70 10.00
C THR A 35 6.75 -1.53 9.91
N PHE A 36 7.42 -1.14 11.01
CA PHE A 36 8.41 -0.06 11.04
C PHE A 36 9.83 -0.48 10.67
N LYS A 37 10.05 -1.76 10.38
CA LYS A 37 11.33 -2.23 9.85
C LYS A 37 11.60 -1.62 8.48
N LEU A 38 12.84 -1.21 8.21
CA LEU A 38 13.23 -0.59 6.94
C LEU A 38 13.03 -1.50 5.72
N SER A 39 12.90 -2.81 5.92
CA SER A 39 12.51 -3.76 4.86
C SER A 39 11.06 -3.56 4.38
N ASN A 40 10.23 -2.86 5.17
CA ASN A 40 8.86 -2.49 4.84
C ASN A 40 8.73 -1.03 4.39
N MET A 41 9.84 -0.32 4.19
CA MET A 41 9.87 1.12 3.88
C MET A 41 10.43 1.39 2.50
N CYS A 42 9.80 2.34 1.80
CA CYS A 42 10.33 2.95 0.59
C CYS A 42 10.32 4.47 0.72
N PRO A 43 11.23 5.19 0.02
CA PRO A 43 11.13 6.64 -0.07
C PRO A 43 9.85 7.05 -0.78
N GLN A 44 8.98 7.79 -0.10
CA GLN A 44 7.72 8.31 -0.62
C GLN A 44 7.67 9.83 -0.46
N VAL A 45 7.11 10.53 -1.44
CA VAL A 45 6.78 11.94 -1.30
C VAL A 45 5.83 12.09 -0.11
N GLY A 46 6.12 13.02 0.81
CA GLY A 46 5.37 13.18 2.06
C GLY A 46 4.00 13.81 1.83
N ASP A 47 4.02 15.14 1.58
CA ASP A 47 2.80 15.91 1.39
C ASP A 47 2.18 15.62 0.02
N GLY A 48 0.88 15.48 -0.01
CA GLY A 48 0.12 15.15 -1.21
C GLY A 48 0.17 13.67 -1.63
N PHE A 49 1.07 12.84 -1.05
CA PHE A 49 1.13 11.42 -1.37
C PHE A 49 1.10 10.53 -0.12
N ASN A 50 2.22 10.25 0.54
CA ASN A 50 2.30 9.31 1.67
C ASN A 50 1.34 9.68 2.82
N ARG A 51 1.29 10.98 3.18
CA ARG A 51 0.44 11.49 4.28
C ARG A 51 -0.98 11.81 3.84
N ASP A 52 -1.27 11.77 2.54
CA ASP A 52 -2.54 12.17 1.94
C ASP A 52 -3.12 11.06 1.08
N TYR A 53 -2.98 11.15 -0.25
CA TYR A 53 -3.66 10.27 -1.21
C TYR A 53 -3.40 8.79 -0.94
N TRP A 54 -2.13 8.40 -0.70
CA TRP A 54 -1.75 7.02 -0.42
C TRP A 54 -2.40 6.51 0.88
N ALA A 55 -2.40 7.33 1.94
CA ALA A 55 -3.06 6.97 3.20
C ALA A 55 -4.59 6.83 3.06
N HIS A 56 -5.23 7.65 2.19
CA HIS A 56 -6.64 7.50 1.86
C HIS A 56 -6.91 6.23 1.04
N PHE A 57 -6.00 5.87 0.16
CA PHE A 57 -6.08 4.61 -0.59
C PHE A 57 -5.93 3.39 0.34
N GLU A 58 -5.04 3.45 1.31
CA GLU A 58 -4.94 2.40 2.34
C GLU A 58 -6.22 2.29 3.18
N ASP A 59 -6.86 3.41 3.51
CA ASP A 59 -8.16 3.41 4.19
C ASP A 59 -9.26 2.79 3.31
N PHE A 60 -9.26 3.06 2.01
CA PHE A 60 -10.15 2.39 1.05
C PHE A 60 -9.95 0.86 1.12
N CYS A 61 -8.71 0.38 1.08
CA CYS A 61 -8.40 -1.04 1.18
C CYS A 61 -8.97 -1.67 2.47
N ARG A 62 -8.82 -1.00 3.62
CA ARG A 62 -9.40 -1.48 4.88
C ARG A 62 -10.93 -1.52 4.86
N ARG A 63 -11.58 -0.53 4.23
CA ARG A 63 -13.06 -0.52 4.10
C ARG A 63 -13.60 -1.69 3.28
N LEU A 64 -12.81 -2.28 2.40
CA LEU A 64 -13.22 -3.47 1.64
C LEU A 64 -13.51 -4.67 2.53
N THR A 65 -12.95 -4.75 3.73
CA THR A 65 -13.24 -5.83 4.70
C THR A 65 -14.68 -5.81 5.21
N ALA A 66 -15.42 -4.73 5.00
CA ALA A 66 -16.86 -4.68 5.24
C ALA A 66 -17.68 -5.36 4.13
N HIS A 67 -17.10 -5.55 2.95
CA HIS A 67 -17.76 -6.15 1.78
C HIS A 67 -17.31 -7.59 1.51
N TYR A 68 -16.04 -7.88 1.81
CA TYR A 68 -15.44 -9.18 1.54
C TYR A 68 -14.94 -9.82 2.83
N PRO A 69 -15.27 -11.11 3.07
CA PRO A 69 -14.77 -11.87 4.22
C PRO A 69 -13.23 -11.99 4.25
N SER A 70 -12.60 -11.93 3.08
CA SER A 70 -11.15 -11.94 2.95
C SER A 70 -10.71 -10.88 1.94
N VAL A 71 -9.79 -10.02 2.35
CA VAL A 71 -9.14 -9.02 1.48
C VAL A 71 -7.64 -9.25 1.54
N ARG A 72 -7.05 -9.55 0.37
CA ARG A 72 -5.60 -9.69 0.23
C ARG A 72 -5.06 -8.57 -0.63
N ILE A 73 -3.95 -8.01 -0.22
CA ILE A 73 -3.32 -6.88 -0.91
C ILE A 73 -1.86 -7.22 -1.15
N VAL A 74 -1.43 -7.11 -2.40
CA VAL A 74 -0.02 -7.10 -2.76
C VAL A 74 0.36 -5.67 -3.11
N THR A 75 1.41 -5.15 -2.50
CA THR A 75 1.87 -3.78 -2.71
C THR A 75 3.38 -3.75 -2.90
N GLY A 76 3.85 -2.80 -3.66
CA GLY A 76 5.29 -2.66 -3.89
C GLY A 76 5.66 -1.41 -4.71
N PRO A 77 6.97 -1.11 -4.75
CA PRO A 77 7.51 -0.05 -5.57
C PRO A 77 7.64 -0.48 -7.03
N LEU A 78 7.59 0.51 -7.94
CA LEU A 78 7.88 0.36 -9.36
C LEU A 78 8.87 1.43 -9.82
N TYR A 79 9.67 1.08 -10.82
CA TYR A 79 10.61 1.95 -11.51
C TYR A 79 10.26 1.94 -12.99
N LEU A 80 9.22 2.72 -13.36
CA LEU A 80 8.67 2.68 -14.70
C LEU A 80 9.57 3.40 -15.71
N PRO A 81 9.76 2.81 -16.90
CA PRO A 81 10.52 3.45 -17.95
C PRO A 81 9.77 4.64 -18.54
N ARG A 82 10.52 5.65 -18.95
CA ARG A 82 10.03 6.80 -19.71
C ARG A 82 10.73 6.87 -21.05
N ARG A 83 10.00 7.29 -22.07
CA ARG A 83 10.58 7.54 -23.38
C ARG A 83 11.34 8.87 -23.32
N ASP A 84 12.63 8.83 -23.64
CA ASP A 84 13.46 10.03 -23.72
C ASP A 84 13.06 10.84 -24.95
N PRO A 85 12.65 12.12 -24.81
CA PRO A 85 12.25 12.93 -25.95
C PRO A 85 13.41 13.25 -26.91
N ALA A 86 14.66 13.19 -26.46
CA ALA A 86 15.82 13.53 -27.26
C ALA A 86 16.15 12.46 -28.33
N ASP A 87 15.98 11.18 -28.00
CA ASP A 87 16.37 10.08 -28.90
C ASP A 87 15.30 8.97 -29.03
N GLY A 88 14.17 9.13 -28.36
CA GLY A 88 13.04 8.20 -28.41
C GLY A 88 13.27 6.87 -27.69
N LYS A 89 14.39 6.67 -27.00
CA LYS A 89 14.70 5.43 -26.29
C LYS A 89 13.99 5.37 -24.94
N TRP A 90 13.63 4.15 -24.54
CA TRP A 90 13.08 3.90 -23.21
C TRP A 90 14.21 3.81 -22.18
N ARG A 91 14.08 4.58 -21.09
CA ARG A 91 15.03 4.59 -19.98
C ARG A 91 14.31 4.54 -18.66
N VAL A 92 14.92 3.85 -17.68
CA VAL A 92 14.53 3.96 -16.27
C VAL A 92 15.49 4.96 -15.63
N SER A 93 14.92 6.03 -15.05
CA SER A 93 15.66 7.03 -14.28
C SER A 93 14.96 7.26 -12.97
N TYR A 94 15.72 7.24 -11.88
CA TYR A 94 15.22 7.45 -10.51
C TYR A 94 16.29 8.12 -9.65
N GLU A 95 15.84 8.80 -8.62
CA GLU A 95 16.70 9.35 -7.58
C GLU A 95 17.24 8.26 -6.65
N VAL A 96 18.38 8.53 -6.03
CA VAL A 96 18.95 7.66 -4.98
C VAL A 96 19.28 8.52 -3.78
N ILE A 97 18.72 8.19 -2.62
CA ILE A 97 18.96 8.88 -1.35
C ILE A 97 20.03 8.17 -0.51
N GLY A 98 20.54 8.89 0.50
CA GLY A 98 21.60 8.41 1.38
C GLY A 98 22.98 9.02 1.05
N ASN A 99 23.90 8.95 2.02
CA ASN A 99 25.28 9.35 1.85
C ASN A 99 26.21 8.29 2.47
N PRO A 100 26.94 7.51 1.63
CA PRO A 100 26.86 7.47 0.15
C PRO A 100 25.48 7.06 -0.36
N PRO A 101 25.14 7.30 -1.65
CA PRO A 101 23.86 6.89 -2.25
C PRO A 101 23.59 5.40 -2.03
N ASN A 102 22.40 5.07 -1.50
CA ASN A 102 22.12 3.71 -1.02
C ASN A 102 20.70 3.22 -1.28
N VAL A 103 19.68 4.11 -1.27
CA VAL A 103 18.28 3.73 -1.40
C VAL A 103 17.66 4.38 -2.63
N ALA A 104 17.21 3.57 -3.58
CA ALA A 104 16.52 4.06 -4.76
C ALA A 104 15.13 4.60 -4.41
N VAL A 105 14.75 5.72 -5.02
CA VAL A 105 13.42 6.33 -4.89
C VAL A 105 12.52 5.78 -5.98
N PRO A 106 11.44 5.04 -5.64
CA PRO A 106 10.52 4.51 -6.62
C PRO A 106 9.83 5.62 -7.41
N THR A 107 9.62 5.40 -8.71
CA THR A 107 8.85 6.32 -9.55
C THR A 107 7.35 6.19 -9.32
N HIS A 108 6.89 4.97 -8.97
CA HIS A 108 5.49 4.63 -8.73
C HIS A 108 5.37 3.59 -7.61
N PHE A 109 4.14 3.44 -7.13
CA PHE A 109 3.75 2.35 -6.24
C PHE A 109 2.52 1.65 -6.78
N TYR A 110 2.39 0.35 -6.51
CA TYR A 110 1.19 -0.40 -6.89
C TYR A 110 0.51 -1.05 -5.70
N LYS A 111 -0.79 -1.29 -5.85
CA LYS A 111 -1.55 -2.24 -5.05
C LYS A 111 -2.37 -3.13 -5.99
N VAL A 112 -2.24 -4.44 -5.79
CA VAL A 112 -3.14 -5.44 -6.37
C VAL A 112 -4.01 -5.95 -5.23
N ILE A 113 -5.33 -5.85 -5.41
CA ILE A 113 -6.33 -6.09 -4.37
C ILE A 113 -7.19 -7.27 -4.81
N PHE A 114 -7.37 -8.25 -3.90
CA PHE A 114 -8.22 -9.41 -4.07
C PHE A 114 -9.29 -9.39 -2.98
N GLY A 115 -10.54 -9.18 -3.35
CA GLY A 115 -11.72 -9.33 -2.50
C GLY A 115 -12.35 -10.70 -2.72
N GLU A 116 -12.24 -11.60 -1.75
CA GLU A 116 -12.75 -12.98 -1.83
C GLU A 116 -14.12 -13.09 -1.16
N ASP A 117 -15.07 -13.79 -1.77
CA ASP A 117 -16.44 -13.98 -1.26
C ASP A 117 -16.56 -15.02 -0.13
N GLY A 118 -15.42 -15.58 0.30
CA GLY A 118 -15.35 -16.57 1.39
C GLY A 118 -15.79 -18.00 1.00
N ARG A 119 -16.16 -18.24 -0.25
CA ARG A 119 -16.57 -19.56 -0.74
C ARG A 119 -15.41 -20.30 -1.39
N VAL A 120 -15.30 -21.60 -1.14
CA VAL A 120 -14.35 -22.43 -1.88
C VAL A 120 -14.73 -22.44 -3.36
N GLY A 121 -13.80 -22.02 -4.24
CA GLY A 121 -14.08 -21.87 -5.66
C GLY A 121 -14.94 -20.65 -6.03
N GLY A 122 -15.21 -19.75 -5.10
CA GLY A 122 -16.00 -18.54 -5.29
C GLY A 122 -15.32 -17.47 -6.17
N ASN A 123 -16.03 -16.39 -6.44
CA ASN A 123 -15.50 -15.28 -7.22
C ASN A 123 -14.48 -14.46 -6.42
N VAL A 124 -13.59 -13.80 -7.14
CA VAL A 124 -12.59 -12.89 -6.60
C VAL A 124 -12.70 -11.55 -7.32
N ALA A 125 -13.06 -10.52 -6.58
CA ALA A 125 -13.02 -9.15 -7.06
C ALA A 125 -11.56 -8.68 -7.10
N LEU A 126 -11.06 -8.36 -8.29
CA LEU A 126 -9.68 -8.02 -8.56
C LEU A 126 -9.59 -6.57 -9.05
N GLY A 127 -8.71 -5.78 -8.42
CA GLY A 127 -8.34 -4.44 -8.86
C GLY A 127 -6.83 -4.24 -8.78
N ALA A 128 -6.24 -3.64 -9.77
CA ALA A 128 -4.82 -3.29 -9.80
C ALA A 128 -4.67 -1.79 -10.04
N PHE A 129 -3.87 -1.13 -9.21
CA PHE A 129 -3.71 0.33 -9.22
C PHE A 129 -2.23 0.68 -9.22
N VAL A 130 -1.86 1.68 -10.03
CA VAL A 130 -0.49 2.22 -10.09
C VAL A 130 -0.56 3.73 -9.90
N LEU A 131 0.08 4.21 -8.84
CA LEU A 131 0.11 5.62 -8.47
C LEU A 131 1.52 6.18 -8.62
N PRO A 132 1.72 7.39 -9.20
CA PRO A 132 3.03 8.03 -9.24
C PRO A 132 3.47 8.46 -7.83
N ASN A 133 4.77 8.39 -7.56
CA ASN A 133 5.37 8.88 -6.32
C ASN A 133 5.55 10.41 -6.38
N THR A 134 4.44 11.13 -6.49
CA THR A 134 4.35 12.59 -6.56
C THR A 134 3.11 13.06 -5.81
N PRO A 135 2.98 14.34 -5.47
CA PRO A 135 1.73 14.86 -4.94
C PRO A 135 0.55 14.59 -5.89
N ILE A 136 -0.55 14.09 -5.34
CA ILE A 136 -1.81 13.80 -6.06
C ILE A 136 -2.92 14.59 -5.37
N SER A 137 -3.73 15.32 -6.14
CA SER A 137 -4.92 15.98 -5.61
C SER A 137 -5.92 14.94 -5.09
N ASN A 138 -6.49 15.21 -3.91
CA ASN A 138 -7.52 14.36 -3.34
C ASN A 138 -8.85 14.36 -4.16
N ASP A 139 -9.00 15.29 -5.10
CA ASP A 139 -10.12 15.31 -6.04
C ASP A 139 -9.94 14.31 -7.20
N LYS A 140 -8.74 13.77 -7.37
CA LYS A 140 -8.47 12.80 -8.43
C LYS A 140 -9.16 11.48 -8.12
N PRO A 141 -10.01 10.94 -9.01
CA PRO A 141 -10.67 9.66 -8.78
C PRO A 141 -9.67 8.52 -8.68
N LEU A 142 -9.88 7.60 -7.73
CA LEU A 142 -9.02 6.42 -7.58
C LEU A 142 -9.03 5.54 -8.83
N GLN A 143 -10.15 5.48 -9.54
CA GLN A 143 -10.30 4.73 -10.79
C GLN A 143 -9.36 5.20 -11.91
N ASP A 144 -8.90 6.47 -11.88
CA ASP A 144 -7.93 6.98 -12.88
C ASP A 144 -6.55 6.28 -12.77
N PHE A 145 -6.30 5.61 -11.66
CA PHE A 145 -5.08 4.84 -11.41
C PHE A 145 -5.27 3.33 -11.57
N GLU A 146 -6.49 2.88 -11.90
CA GLU A 146 -6.75 1.47 -12.20
C GLU A 146 -6.08 1.10 -13.53
N VAL A 147 -5.39 -0.02 -13.53
CA VAL A 147 -4.68 -0.55 -14.70
C VAL A 147 -5.01 -2.05 -14.86
N PRO A 148 -4.85 -2.61 -16.05
CA PRO A 148 -4.89 -4.07 -16.21
C PRO A 148 -3.85 -4.75 -15.32
N LEU A 149 -4.20 -5.92 -14.72
CA LEU A 149 -3.29 -6.67 -13.86
C LEU A 149 -1.95 -6.96 -14.55
N GLU A 150 -2.01 -7.34 -15.83
CA GLU A 150 -0.85 -7.66 -16.65
C GLU A 150 0.13 -6.49 -16.78
N ALA A 151 -0.34 -5.26 -16.65
CA ALA A 151 0.54 -4.09 -16.66
C ALA A 151 1.39 -4.04 -15.38
N VAL A 152 0.81 -4.38 -14.22
CA VAL A 152 1.55 -4.47 -12.96
C VAL A 152 2.49 -5.68 -12.97
N GLU A 153 2.03 -6.83 -13.46
CA GLU A 153 2.84 -8.05 -13.57
C GLU A 153 4.07 -7.80 -14.45
N ARG A 154 3.89 -7.18 -15.61
CA ARG A 154 5.01 -6.81 -16.50
C ARG A 154 5.98 -5.82 -15.85
N ALA A 155 5.46 -4.82 -15.14
CA ALA A 155 6.28 -3.78 -14.54
C ALA A 155 7.05 -4.27 -13.29
N SER A 156 6.45 -5.18 -12.52
CA SER A 156 7.05 -5.75 -11.31
C SER A 156 7.91 -7.00 -11.55
N GLY A 157 7.67 -7.71 -12.66
CA GLY A 157 8.26 -9.02 -12.93
C GLY A 157 7.66 -10.14 -12.08
N LEU A 158 6.48 -9.93 -11.48
CA LEU A 158 5.79 -10.87 -10.61
C LEU A 158 4.49 -11.33 -11.27
N GLU A 159 4.04 -12.55 -10.95
CA GLU A 159 2.72 -13.08 -11.32
C GLU A 159 1.83 -13.14 -10.08
N PHE A 160 0.63 -12.54 -10.16
CA PHE A 160 -0.25 -12.42 -9.00
C PHE A 160 -1.47 -13.34 -9.04
N ALA A 161 -1.99 -13.61 -10.23
CA ALA A 161 -3.26 -14.34 -10.40
C ALA A 161 -3.20 -15.45 -11.45
N SER A 162 -2.03 -16.02 -11.73
CA SER A 162 -1.81 -17.05 -12.76
C SER A 162 -2.62 -18.34 -12.52
N LYS A 163 -2.90 -18.67 -11.25
CA LYS A 163 -3.71 -19.86 -10.87
C LYS A 163 -5.20 -19.56 -10.68
N LEU A 164 -5.64 -18.30 -10.82
CA LEU A 164 -7.05 -17.93 -10.69
C LEU A 164 -7.73 -18.00 -12.07
N PRO A 165 -8.71 -18.89 -12.28
CA PRO A 165 -9.44 -18.96 -13.54
C PRO A 165 -10.15 -17.65 -13.89
N ASP A 166 -10.12 -17.24 -15.16
CA ASP A 166 -10.70 -15.97 -15.62
C ASP A 166 -12.21 -15.87 -15.32
N ALA A 167 -12.93 -16.97 -15.40
CA ALA A 167 -14.36 -17.02 -15.08
C ALA A 167 -14.68 -16.59 -13.63
N ARG A 168 -13.71 -16.70 -12.73
CA ARG A 168 -13.82 -16.31 -11.31
C ARG A 168 -13.37 -14.87 -11.05
N LYS A 169 -12.65 -14.26 -11.98
CA LYS A 169 -12.18 -12.87 -11.84
C LYS A 169 -13.33 -11.90 -12.10
N LYS A 170 -13.58 -11.00 -11.17
CA LYS A 170 -14.52 -9.88 -11.31
C LYS A 170 -13.74 -8.57 -11.15
N SER A 171 -14.13 -7.53 -11.86
CA SER A 171 -13.51 -6.21 -11.68
C SER A 171 -13.94 -5.63 -10.34
N LEU A 172 -13.00 -5.27 -9.48
CA LEU A 172 -13.26 -4.71 -8.15
C LEU A 172 -14.13 -3.45 -8.24
N CYS A 173 -13.80 -2.54 -9.14
CA CYS A 173 -14.51 -1.26 -9.26
C CYS A 173 -15.89 -1.37 -9.93
N LYS A 174 -16.28 -2.57 -10.40
CA LYS A 174 -17.66 -2.90 -10.80
C LYS A 174 -18.47 -3.48 -9.66
N GLU A 175 -17.84 -4.12 -8.68
CA GLU A 175 -18.49 -4.71 -7.51
C GLU A 175 -18.65 -3.69 -6.38
N VAL A 176 -17.69 -2.75 -6.23
CA VAL A 176 -17.70 -1.69 -5.21
C VAL A 176 -17.33 -0.34 -5.81
N THR A 177 -17.74 0.74 -5.16
CA THR A 177 -17.33 2.08 -5.55
C THR A 177 -15.87 2.32 -5.18
N CYS A 178 -14.98 2.36 -6.17
CA CYS A 178 -13.56 2.67 -5.98
C CYS A 178 -13.34 4.17 -5.77
N SER A 179 -13.52 4.62 -4.53
CA SER A 179 -13.31 6.03 -4.17
C SER A 179 -12.56 6.15 -2.84
N ILE A 180 -11.68 7.14 -2.78
CA ILE A 180 -11.03 7.52 -1.52
C ILE A 180 -12.02 8.35 -0.69
N MET A 181 -11.87 8.30 0.64
CA MET A 181 -12.54 9.20 1.57
C MET A 181 -11.48 10.10 2.19
N VAL A 182 -11.56 11.39 1.87
CA VAL A 182 -10.61 12.39 2.40
C VAL A 182 -10.90 12.59 3.89
N LYS A 183 -9.92 12.27 4.73
CA LYS A 183 -9.97 12.51 6.18
C LYS A 183 -8.80 13.41 6.55
N GLU A 184 -9.07 14.45 7.31
CA GLU A 184 -8.03 15.29 7.89
C GLU A 184 -7.03 14.44 8.70
N TYR A 185 -5.74 14.79 8.61
CA TYR A 185 -4.69 14.03 9.32
C TYR A 185 -4.93 13.94 10.83
N LYS A 186 -5.47 15.02 11.45
CA LYS A 186 -5.84 15.05 12.87
C LYS A 186 -6.96 14.05 13.21
N ASP A 187 -7.92 13.88 12.32
CA ASP A 187 -9.04 12.94 12.53
C ASP A 187 -8.58 11.49 12.35
N ARG A 188 -7.61 11.27 11.47
CA ARG A 188 -6.94 9.97 11.35
C ARG A 188 -6.22 9.59 12.65
N GLN A 189 -5.47 10.51 13.26
CA GLN A 189 -4.81 10.25 14.55
C GLN A 189 -5.81 9.98 15.69
N ARG A 190 -6.94 10.70 15.74
CA ARG A 190 -8.00 10.48 16.74
C ARG A 190 -8.66 9.11 16.59
N SER A 191 -8.97 8.70 15.37
CA SER A 191 -9.52 7.36 15.09
C SER A 191 -8.54 6.24 15.47
N PHE A 192 -7.23 6.45 15.28
CA PHE A 192 -6.18 5.54 15.75
C PHE A 192 -6.16 5.42 17.29
N GLY A 193 -6.26 6.53 18.02
CA GLY A 193 -6.25 6.54 19.49
C GLY A 193 -7.50 5.90 20.10
N GLN A 194 -8.67 6.14 19.52
CA GLN A 194 -9.94 5.60 20.01
C GLN A 194 -10.06 4.08 19.78
N MET A 195 -9.65 3.58 18.62
CA MET A 195 -9.61 2.13 18.34
C MET A 195 -8.64 1.40 19.27
N ALA A 196 -7.45 1.93 19.51
CA ALA A 196 -6.48 1.34 20.44
C ALA A 196 -7.00 1.28 21.89
N GLN A 197 -7.93 2.17 22.29
CA GLN A 197 -8.56 2.13 23.62
C GLN A 197 -9.74 1.16 23.68
N SER A 198 -10.52 0.98 22.59
CA SER A 198 -11.62 0.02 22.56
C SER A 198 -11.11 -1.42 22.59
N ASP A 199 -10.04 -1.71 21.87
CA ASP A 199 -9.45 -3.05 21.78
C ASP A 199 -8.80 -3.47 23.11
N ARG A 200 -8.21 -2.53 23.87
CA ARG A 200 -7.70 -2.82 25.24
C ARG A 200 -8.78 -3.22 26.23
N LYS A 201 -10.04 -2.81 26.02
CA LYS A 201 -11.17 -3.20 26.89
C LYS A 201 -11.75 -4.58 26.57
N GLN A 202 -11.39 -5.18 25.43
CA GLN A 202 -11.90 -6.48 24.99
C GLN A 202 -10.92 -7.65 25.20
N LEU A 203 -9.68 -7.39 25.59
CA LEU A 203 -8.72 -8.44 25.90
C LEU A 203 -9.04 -9.03 27.29
N PRO A 204 -9.25 -10.34 27.42
CA PRO A 204 -9.40 -10.98 28.73
C PRO A 204 -8.13 -10.78 29.56
N ALA A 205 -8.31 -10.52 30.84
CA ALA A 205 -7.18 -10.38 31.77
C ALA A 205 -6.28 -11.64 31.72
N PRO A 206 -4.94 -11.48 31.77
CA PRO A 206 -4.04 -12.63 31.82
C PRO A 206 -4.38 -13.51 33.01
N LYS A 207 -4.63 -14.79 32.77
CA LYS A 207 -4.78 -15.76 33.86
C LYS A 207 -3.43 -15.89 34.54
N ASN A 208 -3.37 -15.46 35.78
CA ASN A 208 -2.24 -15.76 36.67
C ASN A 208 -2.29 -17.26 37.00
N ASP A 209 -1.57 -18.07 36.22
CA ASP A 209 -1.24 -19.42 36.67
C ASP A 209 -0.07 -19.31 37.65
N VAL A 210 -0.43 -19.26 38.92
CA VAL A 210 0.51 -19.51 40.04
C VAL A 210 0.33 -20.96 40.42
N SER A 211 1.30 -21.78 40.10
CA SER A 211 1.68 -22.98 40.87
C SER A 211 3.01 -23.52 40.37
#